data_f4ba72f41ca100fc0fc83ee1849f08d6
#
_entry.id   f4ba72f41ca100fc0fc83ee1849f08d6
#
_cell.length_a   1.000
_cell.length_b   1.000
_cell.length_c   1.000
_cell.angle_alpha   90.00
_cell.angle_beta   90.00
_cell.angle_gamma   90.00
#
_symmetry.space_group_name_H-M   'P 1'
#
loop_
_entity.id
_entity.type
_entity.pdbx_description
1 polymer ?
#
loop_
_entity_poly.entity_id
_entity_poly.type
_entity_poly.pdbx_seq_one_letter_code
_entity_poly.pdbx_strand_id
1 'polypeptide(L)'
;MKTNRARTFLRSCLVCCAISAALTACDDIVHYNDGYTPAEQQANTGCPVISAVYDVADTARTTPITQGTLGQTVRIVGQNLNNVTAVSFNTVPCDMRNVYTMATEAIVQIPSKLSLEQINKIEYTTPQGTVTFDFLIPFPDLTVSGLVCEFVNAGDSVTIYGKNFDLYDFESGTSTVSIGSQTLNVGSVTTEQMKVLIPEGTPENSELTLSWTTNGSAHTTSLPYRPTQHLLFGDFSGVSMNVDGSVQIAVEDDNGIGADAWLNQKNLHFTGQYAAWNWNTIDLSCNMIDLTVDDTDDYVLKFEVLNPTQFPLTEQTGLQFCFNWGDSYAWNPANGLGINTRGQWQTVSLPLAPMATKGISEPGKWQTLRIVFQPHADYDADFRIANLRIVKK
;
A
#
# COMPACT_ATOMS: atom_id res chain seq x y z
N MET A 1 -16.76 63.33 -36.27
CA MET A 1 -16.62 62.44 -35.12
C MET A 1 -17.99 61.98 -34.54
N LYS A 2 -19.04 61.88 -35.34
CA LYS A 2 -20.41 61.49 -34.89
C LYS A 2 -20.92 60.18 -35.55
N THR A 3 -20.19 59.58 -36.48
CA THR A 3 -20.64 58.38 -37.21
C THR A 3 -20.16 57.05 -36.64
N ASN A 4 -19.16 57.04 -35.77
CA ASN A 4 -18.64 55.80 -35.17
C ASN A 4 -19.40 55.33 -33.93
N ARG A 5 -20.11 56.21 -33.23
CA ARG A 5 -20.90 55.81 -32.04
C ARG A 5 -22.20 55.07 -32.40
N ALA A 6 -22.82 55.41 -33.53
CA ALA A 6 -24.04 54.75 -33.95
C ALA A 6 -23.78 53.30 -34.46
N ARG A 7 -22.62 53.03 -35.10
CA ARG A 7 -22.27 51.70 -35.55
C ARG A 7 -21.89 50.74 -34.42
N THR A 8 -21.30 51.27 -33.33
CA THR A 8 -20.94 50.46 -32.13
C THR A 8 -22.20 50.10 -31.35
N PHE A 9 -23.17 51.04 -31.23
CA PHE A 9 -24.43 50.79 -30.55
C PHE A 9 -25.31 49.76 -31.27
N LEU A 10 -25.34 49.82 -32.60
CA LEU A 10 -26.09 48.83 -33.42
C LEU A 10 -25.49 47.43 -33.38
N ARG A 11 -24.17 47.34 -33.28
CA ARG A 11 -23.49 46.03 -33.09
C ARG A 11 -23.68 45.43 -31.70
N SER A 12 -23.71 46.27 -30.66
CA SER A 12 -23.99 45.81 -29.30
C SER A 12 -25.46 45.37 -29.14
N CYS A 13 -26.41 46.04 -29.73
CA CYS A 13 -27.82 45.63 -29.70
C CYS A 13 -28.07 44.34 -30.49
N LEU A 14 -27.38 44.13 -31.64
CA LEU A 14 -27.48 42.87 -32.42
C LEU A 14 -26.87 41.66 -31.68
N VAL A 15 -25.78 41.85 -30.94
CA VAL A 15 -25.19 40.81 -30.11
C VAL A 15 -26.05 40.49 -28.90
N CYS A 16 -26.67 41.48 -28.24
CA CYS A 16 -27.61 41.25 -27.16
C CYS A 16 -28.90 40.55 -27.63
N CYS A 17 -29.42 40.88 -28.80
CA CYS A 17 -30.58 40.18 -29.37
C CYS A 17 -30.25 38.74 -29.80
N ALA A 18 -29.03 38.48 -30.27
CA ALA A 18 -28.58 37.13 -30.62
C ALA A 18 -28.37 36.25 -29.35
N ILE A 19 -27.91 36.85 -28.27
CA ILE A 19 -27.71 36.11 -26.98
C ILE A 19 -29.09 35.86 -26.31
N SER A 20 -30.06 36.80 -26.38
CA SER A 20 -31.40 36.54 -25.85
C SER A 20 -32.20 35.52 -26.70
N ALA A 21 -31.96 35.42 -28.01
CA ALA A 21 -32.57 34.35 -28.83
C ALA A 21 -31.94 32.96 -28.60
N ALA A 22 -30.67 32.90 -28.16
CA ALA A 22 -30.03 31.64 -27.79
C ALA A 22 -30.45 31.13 -26.40
N LEU A 23 -30.91 32.02 -25.50
CA LEU A 23 -31.41 31.64 -24.18
C LEU A 23 -32.87 31.15 -24.19
N THR A 24 -33.67 31.56 -25.19
CA THR A 24 -35.03 31.04 -25.34
C THR A 24 -35.07 29.69 -26.08
N ALA A 25 -33.98 29.29 -26.77
CA ALA A 25 -33.90 27.97 -27.38
C ALA A 25 -33.62 26.83 -26.36
N CYS A 26 -33.23 27.17 -25.13
CA CYS A 26 -33.09 26.16 -24.05
C CYS A 26 -34.41 25.88 -23.31
N ASP A 27 -35.40 26.76 -23.38
CA ASP A 27 -36.69 26.53 -22.72
C ASP A 27 -37.57 25.53 -23.49
N ASP A 28 -37.39 25.40 -24.78
CA ASP A 28 -38.11 24.39 -25.59
C ASP A 28 -37.64 22.94 -25.37
N ILE A 29 -36.45 22.76 -24.79
CA ILE A 29 -35.97 21.39 -24.47
C ILE A 29 -36.66 20.84 -23.20
N VAL A 30 -37.17 21.70 -22.34
CA VAL A 30 -37.87 21.31 -21.11
C VAL A 30 -39.28 20.78 -21.43
N HIS A 31 -39.88 21.21 -22.55
CA HIS A 31 -41.20 20.78 -22.98
C HIS A 31 -41.21 19.58 -23.94
N TYR A 32 -40.03 19.02 -24.27
CA TYR A 32 -39.98 17.81 -25.13
C TYR A 32 -40.39 16.52 -24.40
N ASN A 33 -40.83 16.63 -23.14
CA ASN A 33 -41.21 15.51 -22.31
C ASN A 33 -42.73 15.44 -22.01
N ASP A 34 -43.56 16.16 -22.74
CA ASP A 34 -45.01 16.17 -22.54
C ASP A 34 -45.71 14.84 -22.87
N GLY A 35 -44.95 13.81 -23.21
CA GLY A 35 -45.44 12.48 -23.46
C GLY A 35 -44.72 11.37 -22.67
N TYR A 36 -43.71 11.70 -21.82
CA TYR A 36 -43.09 10.73 -20.96
C TYR A 36 -43.92 10.57 -19.69
N THR A 37 -44.89 9.70 -19.73
CA THR A 37 -45.43 9.08 -18.51
C THR A 37 -44.38 8.05 -18.11
N PRO A 38 -43.74 8.16 -16.92
CA PRO A 38 -42.94 7.09 -16.39
C PRO A 38 -43.80 5.83 -16.46
N ALA A 39 -43.31 4.75 -17.07
CA ALA A 39 -44.04 3.47 -17.03
C ALA A 39 -44.36 3.20 -15.58
N GLU A 40 -45.62 3.10 -15.22
CA GLU A 40 -46.01 2.74 -13.85
C GLU A 40 -45.24 1.50 -13.49
N GLN A 41 -44.42 1.56 -12.45
CA GLN A 41 -43.69 0.39 -11.98
C GLN A 41 -44.75 -0.64 -11.64
N GLN A 42 -44.76 -1.76 -12.34
CA GLN A 42 -45.72 -2.84 -12.11
C GLN A 42 -45.67 -3.23 -10.63
N ALA A 43 -46.78 -3.12 -9.94
CA ALA A 43 -46.84 -3.45 -8.52
C ALA A 43 -46.45 -4.92 -8.31
N ASN A 44 -45.68 -5.19 -7.28
CA ASN A 44 -45.38 -6.57 -6.89
C ASN A 44 -46.67 -7.31 -6.51
N THR A 45 -46.82 -8.53 -7.00
CA THR A 45 -48.00 -9.39 -6.71
C THR A 45 -47.73 -10.34 -5.55
N GLY A 46 -46.52 -10.38 -5.00
CA GLY A 46 -46.09 -11.24 -3.90
C GLY A 46 -44.70 -10.91 -3.39
N CYS A 47 -44.17 -11.79 -2.55
CA CYS A 47 -42.79 -11.67 -2.06
C CYS A 47 -41.77 -11.68 -3.21
N PRO A 48 -40.63 -11.00 -3.03
CA PRO A 48 -39.57 -11.05 -4.03
C PRO A 48 -39.00 -12.47 -4.17
N VAL A 49 -38.56 -12.80 -5.39
CA VAL A 49 -37.92 -14.07 -5.71
C VAL A 49 -36.67 -13.77 -6.52
N ILE A 50 -35.50 -14.29 -6.11
CA ILE A 50 -34.28 -14.23 -6.88
C ILE A 50 -34.06 -15.58 -7.55
N SER A 51 -33.89 -15.57 -8.89
CA SER A 51 -33.64 -16.76 -9.69
C SER A 51 -32.18 -16.94 -10.06
N ALA A 52 -31.47 -15.84 -10.33
CA ALA A 52 -30.07 -15.84 -10.72
C ALA A 52 -29.44 -14.46 -10.52
N VAL A 53 -28.11 -14.44 -10.46
CA VAL A 53 -27.29 -13.22 -10.45
C VAL A 53 -26.33 -13.27 -11.63
N TYR A 54 -26.09 -12.14 -12.27
CA TYR A 54 -25.19 -11.99 -13.41
C TYR A 54 -24.26 -10.80 -13.19
N ASP A 55 -23.08 -10.83 -13.80
CA ASP A 55 -22.28 -9.61 -13.95
C ASP A 55 -23.07 -8.58 -14.77
N VAL A 56 -23.03 -7.31 -14.38
CA VAL A 56 -23.75 -6.24 -15.09
C VAL A 56 -23.29 -6.14 -16.56
N ALA A 57 -22.04 -6.47 -16.86
CA ALA A 57 -21.46 -6.47 -18.20
C ALA A 57 -22.03 -7.61 -19.08
N ASP A 58 -22.53 -8.71 -18.48
CA ASP A 58 -23.25 -9.76 -19.22
C ASP A 58 -24.69 -9.32 -19.54
N THR A 59 -24.82 -8.48 -20.54
CA THR A 59 -26.13 -7.96 -20.99
C THR A 59 -27.02 -9.05 -21.59
N ALA A 60 -26.42 -10.10 -22.13
CA ALA A 60 -27.15 -11.25 -22.72
C ALA A 60 -27.62 -12.27 -21.67
N ARG A 61 -27.16 -12.17 -20.41
CA ARG A 61 -27.50 -13.06 -19.29
C ARG A 61 -27.19 -14.52 -19.60
N THR A 62 -26.01 -14.77 -20.16
CA THR A 62 -25.60 -16.10 -20.62
C THR A 62 -24.97 -16.93 -19.51
N THR A 63 -24.31 -16.28 -18.55
CA THR A 63 -23.53 -16.96 -17.52
C THR A 63 -23.88 -16.43 -16.12
N PRO A 64 -24.77 -17.12 -15.39
CA PRO A 64 -25.05 -16.73 -14.01
C PRO A 64 -23.81 -16.91 -13.13
N ILE A 65 -23.62 -15.98 -12.19
CA ILE A 65 -22.53 -16.02 -11.23
C ILE A 65 -23.07 -16.40 -9.84
N THR A 66 -22.30 -17.15 -9.09
CA THR A 66 -22.59 -17.53 -7.70
C THR A 66 -21.71 -16.82 -6.69
N GLN A 67 -20.79 -15.98 -7.19
CA GLN A 67 -19.89 -15.17 -6.38
C GLN A 67 -19.59 -13.82 -7.04
N GLY A 68 -19.22 -12.84 -6.23
CA GLY A 68 -18.84 -11.50 -6.68
C GLY A 68 -17.75 -10.88 -5.82
N THR A 69 -17.19 -9.76 -6.25
CA THR A 69 -16.16 -9.03 -5.54
C THR A 69 -16.71 -7.75 -4.93
N LEU A 70 -16.00 -7.21 -3.93
CA LEU A 70 -16.35 -5.92 -3.32
C LEU A 70 -16.40 -4.80 -4.36
N GLY A 71 -17.45 -3.97 -4.28
CA GLY A 71 -17.68 -2.87 -5.21
C GLY A 71 -18.16 -3.27 -6.61
N GLN A 72 -18.25 -4.57 -6.93
CA GLN A 72 -18.76 -5.05 -8.21
C GLN A 72 -20.26 -4.71 -8.35
N THR A 73 -20.66 -4.28 -9.56
CA THR A 73 -22.07 -4.11 -9.89
C THR A 73 -22.62 -5.41 -10.49
N VAL A 74 -23.69 -5.92 -9.92
CA VAL A 74 -24.34 -7.16 -10.35
C VAL A 74 -25.78 -6.90 -10.77
N ARG A 75 -26.31 -7.79 -11.61
CA ARG A 75 -27.71 -7.85 -12.03
C ARG A 75 -28.39 -9.05 -11.35
N ILE A 76 -29.34 -8.76 -10.49
CA ILE A 76 -30.21 -9.75 -9.87
C ILE A 76 -31.42 -9.95 -10.78
N VAL A 77 -31.74 -11.17 -11.13
CA VAL A 77 -32.90 -11.54 -11.97
C VAL A 77 -33.88 -12.37 -11.16
N GLY A 78 -35.16 -12.09 -11.31
CA GLY A 78 -36.17 -12.76 -10.52
C GLY A 78 -37.59 -12.30 -10.82
N GLN A 79 -38.43 -12.24 -9.80
CA GLN A 79 -39.80 -11.76 -9.85
C GLN A 79 -40.09 -10.87 -8.64
N ASN A 80 -41.04 -9.93 -8.79
CA ASN A 80 -41.46 -9.02 -7.71
C ASN A 80 -40.32 -8.20 -7.10
N LEU A 81 -39.35 -7.74 -7.94
CA LEU A 81 -38.19 -7.02 -7.49
C LEU A 81 -38.37 -5.50 -7.43
N ASN A 82 -39.58 -4.97 -7.81
CA ASN A 82 -39.91 -3.56 -7.70
C ASN A 82 -40.04 -3.12 -6.25
N ASN A 83 -39.92 -1.80 -6.03
CA ASN A 83 -40.13 -1.14 -4.72
C ASN A 83 -39.25 -1.73 -3.62
N VAL A 84 -38.01 -2.04 -3.97
CA VAL A 84 -37.02 -2.53 -2.99
C VAL A 84 -36.84 -1.51 -1.86
N THR A 85 -36.86 -1.99 -0.64
CA THR A 85 -36.62 -1.16 0.56
C THR A 85 -35.25 -1.37 1.18
N ALA A 86 -34.67 -2.57 0.98
CA ALA A 86 -33.31 -2.87 1.41
C ALA A 86 -32.71 -4.00 0.58
N VAL A 87 -31.41 -3.91 0.34
CA VAL A 87 -30.59 -5.02 -0.17
C VAL A 87 -29.34 -5.08 0.67
N SER A 88 -28.94 -6.27 1.08
CA SER A 88 -27.66 -6.48 1.77
C SER A 88 -26.92 -7.70 1.22
N PHE A 89 -25.61 -7.65 1.33
CA PHE A 89 -24.71 -8.77 1.07
C PHE A 89 -23.95 -9.08 2.37
N ASN A 90 -24.02 -10.32 2.83
CA ASN A 90 -23.41 -10.71 4.12
C ASN A 90 -23.80 -9.77 5.27
N THR A 91 -25.06 -9.38 5.37
CA THR A 91 -25.59 -8.39 6.34
C THR A 91 -25.17 -6.93 6.12
N VAL A 92 -24.24 -6.63 5.21
CA VAL A 92 -23.82 -5.26 4.91
C VAL A 92 -24.83 -4.64 3.93
N PRO A 93 -25.49 -3.53 4.29
CA PRO A 93 -26.47 -2.89 3.43
C PRO A 93 -25.81 -2.23 2.22
N CYS A 94 -26.48 -2.35 1.06
CA CYS A 94 -26.13 -1.60 -0.15
C CYS A 94 -26.52 -0.13 -0.02
N ASP A 95 -25.80 0.71 -0.74
CA ASP A 95 -26.24 2.09 -0.93
C ASP A 95 -27.45 2.13 -1.87
N MET A 96 -28.64 2.37 -1.30
CA MET A 96 -29.89 2.37 -2.05
C MET A 96 -29.96 3.42 -3.16
N ARG A 97 -29.07 4.42 -3.17
CA ARG A 97 -28.96 5.39 -4.28
C ARG A 97 -28.42 4.74 -5.56
N ASN A 98 -27.72 3.63 -5.44
CA ASN A 98 -27.11 2.85 -6.53
C ASN A 98 -27.91 1.58 -6.85
N VAL A 99 -29.15 1.48 -6.39
CA VAL A 99 -30.03 0.33 -6.66
C VAL A 99 -31.11 0.74 -7.66
N TYR A 100 -31.14 0.07 -8.79
CA TYR A 100 -32.14 0.28 -9.86
C TYR A 100 -32.96 -0.98 -10.04
N THR A 101 -34.29 -0.89 -9.96
CA THR A 101 -35.18 -2.05 -9.98
C THR A 101 -36.27 -1.97 -11.03
N MET A 102 -36.55 -3.11 -11.60
CA MET A 102 -37.74 -3.43 -12.42
C MET A 102 -38.43 -4.65 -11.83
N ALA A 103 -39.61 -5.02 -12.37
CA ALA A 103 -40.38 -6.18 -11.84
C ALA A 103 -39.59 -7.49 -11.84
N THR A 104 -38.68 -7.65 -12.81
CA THR A 104 -37.95 -8.92 -13.05
C THR A 104 -36.44 -8.81 -12.90
N GLU A 105 -35.94 -7.63 -12.66
CA GLU A 105 -34.47 -7.43 -12.46
C GLU A 105 -34.16 -6.26 -11.55
N ALA A 106 -33.01 -6.35 -10.90
CA ALA A 106 -32.41 -5.26 -10.14
C ALA A 106 -30.91 -5.15 -10.46
N ILE A 107 -30.40 -3.93 -10.58
CA ILE A 107 -28.97 -3.64 -10.69
C ILE A 107 -28.54 -3.11 -9.32
N VAL A 108 -27.53 -3.74 -8.73
CA VAL A 108 -27.10 -3.48 -7.35
C VAL A 108 -25.58 -3.49 -7.31
N GLN A 109 -25.00 -2.54 -6.58
CA GLN A 109 -23.58 -2.56 -6.29
C GLN A 109 -23.32 -3.30 -4.97
N ILE A 110 -22.43 -4.29 -5.01
CA ILE A 110 -21.94 -5.00 -3.81
C ILE A 110 -21.20 -3.99 -2.93
N PRO A 111 -21.46 -3.92 -1.62
CA PRO A 111 -20.74 -3.02 -0.72
C PRO A 111 -19.23 -3.18 -0.79
N SER A 112 -18.49 -2.08 -0.62
CA SER A 112 -17.02 -2.10 -0.54
C SER A 112 -16.49 -2.49 0.85
N LYS A 113 -17.39 -2.66 1.83
CA LYS A 113 -17.06 -3.15 3.17
C LYS A 113 -17.74 -4.49 3.38
N LEU A 114 -17.08 -5.38 4.10
CA LEU A 114 -17.67 -6.66 4.50
C LEU A 114 -17.94 -6.70 6.00
N SER A 115 -18.99 -7.45 6.35
CA SER A 115 -19.16 -7.93 7.71
C SER A 115 -18.13 -9.03 8.01
N LEU A 116 -17.68 -9.09 9.25
CA LEU A 116 -16.85 -10.20 9.74
C LEU A 116 -17.62 -11.52 9.76
N GLU A 117 -18.96 -11.46 9.79
CA GLU A 117 -19.85 -12.62 9.66
C GLU A 117 -20.18 -12.86 8.19
N GLN A 118 -19.64 -13.92 7.63
CA GLN A 118 -19.83 -14.33 6.25
C GLN A 118 -20.98 -15.35 6.17
N ILE A 119 -22.19 -14.86 6.03
CA ILE A 119 -23.37 -15.74 5.83
C ILE A 119 -23.53 -16.21 4.39
N ASN A 120 -22.76 -15.62 3.45
CA ASN A 120 -22.76 -15.92 2.02
C ASN A 120 -24.16 -15.81 1.39
N LYS A 121 -24.89 -14.75 1.74
CA LYS A 121 -26.25 -14.51 1.25
C LYS A 121 -26.45 -13.08 0.80
N ILE A 122 -27.29 -12.95 -0.23
CA ILE A 122 -28.00 -11.72 -0.55
C ILE A 122 -29.31 -11.74 0.23
N GLU A 123 -29.64 -10.67 0.91
CA GLU A 123 -30.98 -10.41 1.44
C GLU A 123 -31.61 -9.29 0.63
N TYR A 124 -32.80 -9.51 0.10
CA TYR A 124 -33.53 -8.56 -0.73
C TYR A 124 -34.92 -8.35 -0.16
N THR A 125 -35.25 -7.13 0.23
CA THR A 125 -36.49 -6.80 0.94
C THR A 125 -37.34 -5.82 0.14
N THR A 126 -38.60 -6.13 0.02
CA THR A 126 -39.65 -5.28 -0.49
C THR A 126 -40.78 -5.13 0.56
N PRO A 127 -41.76 -4.24 0.38
CA PRO A 127 -42.94 -4.19 1.29
C PRO A 127 -43.72 -5.50 1.41
N GLN A 128 -43.58 -6.41 0.44
CA GLN A 128 -44.26 -7.71 0.43
C GLN A 128 -43.47 -8.82 1.12
N GLY A 129 -42.22 -8.58 1.51
CA GLY A 129 -41.40 -9.55 2.25
C GLY A 129 -39.92 -9.51 1.88
N THR A 130 -39.18 -10.45 2.45
CA THR A 130 -37.73 -10.61 2.23
C THR A 130 -37.45 -11.98 1.62
N VAL A 131 -36.50 -12.03 0.69
CA VAL A 131 -35.91 -13.27 0.15
C VAL A 131 -34.43 -13.30 0.44
N THR A 132 -33.89 -14.48 0.70
CA THR A 132 -32.47 -14.75 0.77
C THR A 132 -32.02 -15.59 -0.42
N PHE A 133 -30.81 -15.31 -0.92
CA PHE A 133 -30.21 -16.03 -2.05
C PHE A 133 -28.75 -16.32 -1.75
N ASP A 134 -28.29 -17.55 -1.99
CA ASP A 134 -26.92 -17.95 -1.73
C ASP A 134 -25.97 -17.27 -2.74
N PHE A 135 -25.03 -16.47 -2.25
CA PHE A 135 -24.09 -15.74 -3.06
C PHE A 135 -22.80 -15.49 -2.28
N LEU A 136 -21.68 -15.99 -2.79
CA LEU A 136 -20.40 -15.87 -2.13
C LEU A 136 -19.76 -14.51 -2.45
N ILE A 137 -19.26 -13.82 -1.42
CA ILE A 137 -18.33 -12.73 -1.59
C ILE A 137 -17.03 -13.16 -0.93
N PRO A 138 -16.01 -13.57 -1.71
CA PRO A 138 -14.73 -13.95 -1.16
C PRO A 138 -14.14 -12.81 -0.35
N PHE A 139 -13.67 -13.11 0.85
CA PHE A 139 -12.98 -12.15 1.67
C PHE A 139 -11.55 -12.00 1.13
N PRO A 140 -11.11 -10.82 0.69
CA PRO A 140 -9.73 -10.63 0.25
C PRO A 140 -8.77 -10.91 1.40
N ASP A 141 -7.74 -11.70 1.15
CA ASP A 141 -6.75 -12.04 2.18
C ASP A 141 -6.00 -10.80 2.67
N LEU A 142 -5.77 -10.75 3.98
CA LEU A 142 -4.83 -9.81 4.57
C LEU A 142 -3.42 -10.22 4.19
N THR A 143 -2.68 -9.27 3.63
CA THR A 143 -1.25 -9.44 3.36
C THR A 143 -0.47 -8.49 4.26
N VAL A 144 0.44 -9.03 5.06
CA VAL A 144 1.38 -8.26 5.89
C VAL A 144 2.75 -8.37 5.24
N SER A 145 3.30 -7.25 4.78
CA SER A 145 4.57 -7.22 4.04
C SER A 145 5.76 -6.87 4.92
N GLY A 146 5.57 -6.12 6.00
CA GLY A 146 6.63 -5.75 6.93
C GLY A 146 6.40 -4.44 7.66
N LEU A 147 7.45 -3.96 8.32
CA LEU A 147 7.49 -2.64 8.95
C LEU A 147 8.17 -1.65 7.98
N VAL A 148 7.67 -0.44 7.91
CA VAL A 148 8.34 0.64 7.15
C VAL A 148 9.73 0.89 7.72
N CYS A 149 9.87 0.89 9.04
CA CYS A 149 11.15 0.90 9.74
C CYS A 149 11.12 -0.09 10.89
N GLU A 150 12.07 -1.03 10.93
CA GLU A 150 12.16 -2.02 12.02
C GLU A 150 12.79 -1.45 13.31
N PHE A 151 13.43 -0.26 13.23
CA PHE A 151 14.18 0.35 14.34
C PHE A 151 13.51 1.59 14.95
N VAL A 152 12.20 1.67 14.88
CA VAL A 152 11.43 2.71 15.58
C VAL A 152 11.63 2.59 17.10
N ASN A 153 11.72 3.71 17.82
CA ASN A 153 11.86 3.70 19.26
C ASN A 153 10.62 3.22 20.00
N ALA A 154 10.83 2.66 21.17
CA ALA A 154 9.76 2.48 22.15
C ALA A 154 9.19 3.85 22.55
N GLY A 155 7.87 3.96 22.61
CA GLY A 155 7.14 5.21 22.78
C GLY A 155 6.63 5.84 21.46
N ASP A 156 7.20 5.45 20.32
CA ASP A 156 6.80 5.93 18.99
C ASP A 156 5.87 4.97 18.26
N SER A 157 5.30 5.42 17.13
CA SER A 157 4.44 4.60 16.30
C SER A 157 5.20 3.97 15.15
N VAL A 158 5.10 2.65 15.02
CA VAL A 158 5.56 1.90 13.85
C VAL A 158 4.47 1.85 12.78
N THR A 159 4.87 1.88 11.52
CA THR A 159 3.96 1.67 10.39
C THR A 159 4.17 0.27 9.83
N ILE A 160 3.10 -0.54 9.85
CA ILE A 160 3.02 -1.84 9.21
C ILE A 160 2.45 -1.61 7.81
N TYR A 161 3.05 -2.19 6.78
CA TYR A 161 2.54 -2.09 5.41
C TYR A 161 2.16 -3.45 4.83
N GLY A 162 1.20 -3.44 3.90
CA GLY A 162 0.66 -4.64 3.29
C GLY A 162 -0.55 -4.35 2.42
N LYS A 163 -1.59 -5.18 2.51
CA LYS A 163 -2.85 -4.98 1.77
C LYS A 163 -4.05 -5.42 2.60
N ASN A 164 -5.15 -4.72 2.40
CA ASN A 164 -6.48 -5.05 2.94
C ASN A 164 -6.63 -4.93 4.46
N PHE A 165 -5.80 -4.12 5.13
CA PHE A 165 -5.92 -3.92 6.59
C PHE A 165 -7.28 -3.33 7.00
N ASP A 166 -7.87 -2.45 6.19
CA ASP A 166 -9.16 -1.80 6.43
C ASP A 166 -10.36 -2.74 6.36
N LEU A 167 -10.17 -3.95 5.81
CA LEU A 167 -11.20 -4.99 5.81
C LEU A 167 -11.21 -5.80 7.11
N TYR A 168 -10.13 -5.76 7.88
CA TYR A 168 -9.96 -6.48 9.13
C TYR A 168 -10.03 -5.51 10.29
N ASP A 169 -10.89 -5.78 11.23
CA ASP A 169 -11.23 -4.88 12.32
C ASP A 169 -10.13 -4.83 13.41
N PHE A 170 -9.04 -4.15 13.09
CA PHE A 170 -7.94 -3.91 14.03
C PHE A 170 -8.22 -2.78 15.03
N GLU A 171 -9.14 -1.88 14.70
CA GLU A 171 -9.47 -0.73 15.55
C GLU A 171 -10.39 -1.10 16.71
N SER A 172 -11.34 -2.03 16.51
CA SER A 172 -12.29 -2.47 17.55
C SER A 172 -11.84 -3.71 18.31
N GLY A 173 -10.74 -4.34 17.91
CA GLY A 173 -10.09 -5.41 18.66
C GLY A 173 -10.50 -6.84 18.27
N THR A 174 -11.24 -7.05 17.17
CA THR A 174 -11.50 -8.40 16.66
C THR A 174 -10.23 -8.98 16.02
N SER A 175 -9.47 -8.14 15.30
CA SER A 175 -8.09 -8.42 14.93
C SER A 175 -7.15 -7.66 15.84
N THR A 176 -5.98 -8.20 16.14
CA THR A 176 -5.09 -7.62 17.15
C THR A 176 -3.65 -7.54 16.67
N VAL A 177 -2.93 -6.56 17.21
CA VAL A 177 -1.46 -6.49 17.17
C VAL A 177 -0.97 -6.57 18.60
N SER A 178 0.05 -7.37 18.85
CA SER A 178 0.61 -7.54 20.19
C SER A 178 2.14 -7.61 20.17
N ILE A 179 2.76 -7.28 21.33
CA ILE A 179 4.17 -7.59 21.64
C ILE A 179 4.17 -8.44 22.89
N GLY A 180 4.69 -9.67 22.81
CA GLY A 180 4.55 -10.63 23.89
C GLY A 180 3.08 -10.86 24.25
N SER A 181 2.70 -10.61 25.49
CA SER A 181 1.32 -10.72 25.97
C SER A 181 0.52 -9.40 25.91
N GLN A 182 1.15 -8.31 25.53
CA GLN A 182 0.52 -6.98 25.52
C GLN A 182 -0.10 -6.68 24.15
N THR A 183 -1.42 -6.45 24.13
CA THR A 183 -2.12 -5.93 22.95
C THR A 183 -1.80 -4.45 22.78
N LEU A 184 -1.51 -4.03 21.54
CA LEU A 184 -1.09 -2.69 21.20
C LEU A 184 -2.26 -1.84 20.71
N ASN A 185 -2.13 -0.53 20.89
CA ASN A 185 -3.10 0.42 20.36
C ASN A 185 -2.83 0.67 18.88
N VAL A 186 -3.85 0.43 18.05
CA VAL A 186 -3.86 0.76 16.63
C VAL A 186 -4.36 2.19 16.48
N GLY A 187 -3.53 3.06 15.88
CA GLY A 187 -3.83 4.49 15.75
C GLY A 187 -4.57 4.85 14.48
N SER A 188 -4.24 4.22 13.37
CA SER A 188 -4.92 4.43 12.08
C SER A 188 -4.75 3.22 11.17
N VAL A 189 -5.79 2.93 10.39
CA VAL A 189 -5.83 1.84 9.42
C VAL A 189 -6.26 2.37 8.06
N THR A 190 -5.55 1.98 7.02
CA THR A 190 -5.91 2.18 5.61
C THR A 190 -5.84 0.83 4.90
N THR A 191 -6.18 0.76 3.61
CA THR A 191 -6.03 -0.47 2.83
C THR A 191 -4.60 -1.01 2.82
N GLU A 192 -3.59 -0.12 2.79
CA GLU A 192 -2.19 -0.49 2.58
C GLU A 192 -1.31 -0.37 3.82
N GLN A 193 -1.75 0.35 4.85
CA GLN A 193 -0.94 0.67 6.01
C GLN A 193 -1.76 0.71 7.30
N MET A 194 -1.07 0.35 8.39
CA MET A 194 -1.59 0.46 9.74
C MET A 194 -0.50 1.05 10.65
N LYS A 195 -0.86 2.03 11.49
CA LYS A 195 0.04 2.60 12.51
C LYS A 195 -0.27 2.00 13.87
N VAL A 196 0.77 1.59 14.56
CA VAL A 196 0.67 0.95 15.87
C VAL A 196 1.63 1.62 16.84
N LEU A 197 1.15 2.00 18.01
CA LEU A 197 1.98 2.58 19.07
C LEU A 197 2.77 1.48 19.78
N ILE A 198 4.09 1.62 19.81
CA ILE A 198 4.98 0.74 20.57
C ILE A 198 5.06 1.24 22.01
N PRO A 199 4.78 0.42 23.02
CA PRO A 199 4.88 0.84 24.41
C PRO A 199 6.30 1.25 24.80
N GLU A 200 6.43 2.23 25.68
CA GLU A 200 7.71 2.55 26.30
C GLU A 200 8.31 1.34 27.00
N GLY A 201 9.62 1.19 26.91
CA GLY A 201 10.34 0.08 27.53
C GLY A 201 10.19 -1.26 26.79
N THR A 202 9.60 -1.29 25.60
CA THR A 202 9.59 -2.49 24.76
C THR A 202 11.03 -2.92 24.47
N PRO A 203 11.41 -4.19 24.77
CA PRO A 203 12.76 -4.67 24.56
C PRO A 203 13.12 -4.75 23.07
N GLU A 204 14.39 -4.65 22.78
CA GLU A 204 14.96 -5.02 21.48
C GLU A 204 14.78 -6.52 21.20
N ASN A 205 14.86 -6.92 19.95
CA ASN A 205 14.62 -8.31 19.53
C ASN A 205 13.23 -8.83 19.90
N SER A 206 12.26 -7.93 20.05
CA SER A 206 10.86 -8.31 20.21
C SER A 206 10.22 -8.60 18.86
N GLU A 207 9.05 -9.23 18.90
CA GLU A 207 8.23 -9.48 17.71
C GLU A 207 6.85 -8.86 17.87
N LEU A 208 6.42 -8.13 16.85
CA LEU A 208 5.03 -7.74 16.71
C LEU A 208 4.25 -8.90 16.10
N THR A 209 3.26 -9.40 16.81
CA THR A 209 2.39 -10.47 16.35
C THR A 209 1.05 -9.90 15.95
N LEU A 210 0.66 -10.09 14.69
CA LEU A 210 -0.66 -9.78 14.18
C LEU A 210 -1.50 -11.05 14.18
N SER A 211 -2.74 -10.95 14.68
CA SER A 211 -3.69 -12.06 14.70
C SER A 211 -5.03 -11.60 14.15
N TRP A 212 -5.60 -12.38 13.25
CA TRP A 212 -6.89 -12.10 12.62
C TRP A 212 -7.62 -13.39 12.25
N THR A 213 -8.88 -13.26 11.84
CA THR A 213 -9.70 -14.38 11.39
C THR A 213 -10.24 -14.11 9.99
N THR A 214 -10.14 -15.08 9.10
CA THR A 214 -10.73 -15.05 7.75
C THR A 214 -11.51 -16.33 7.53
N ASN A 215 -12.77 -16.22 7.13
CA ASN A 215 -13.64 -17.37 6.85
C ASN A 215 -13.67 -18.42 7.99
N GLY A 216 -13.66 -17.96 9.25
CA GLY A 216 -13.63 -18.81 10.44
C GLY A 216 -12.28 -19.43 10.76
N SER A 217 -11.25 -19.20 9.98
CA SER A 217 -9.87 -19.65 10.21
C SER A 217 -9.04 -18.54 10.87
N ALA A 218 -8.35 -18.89 11.95
CA ALA A 218 -7.42 -17.98 12.63
C ALA A 218 -6.08 -17.95 11.89
N HIS A 219 -5.54 -16.76 11.76
CA HIS A 219 -4.24 -16.49 11.14
C HIS A 219 -3.37 -15.67 12.09
N THR A 220 -2.07 -15.89 11.98
CA THR A 220 -1.07 -15.16 12.76
C THR A 220 0.18 -14.94 11.90
N THR A 221 0.81 -13.77 12.05
CA THR A 221 2.13 -13.48 11.50
C THR A 221 2.93 -12.63 12.48
N SER A 222 4.26 -12.77 12.46
CA SER A 222 5.16 -11.98 13.30
C SER A 222 6.08 -11.12 12.46
N LEU A 223 6.36 -9.92 12.95
CA LEU A 223 7.29 -8.96 12.37
C LEU A 223 8.38 -8.61 13.39
N PRO A 224 9.66 -8.58 12.99
CA PRO A 224 10.73 -8.25 13.90
C PRO A 224 10.68 -6.77 14.28
N TYR A 225 10.89 -6.49 15.57
CA TYR A 225 11.04 -5.16 16.12
C TYR A 225 12.42 -5.00 16.74
N ARG A 226 13.19 -4.00 16.26
CA ARG A 226 14.57 -3.70 16.65
C ARG A 226 15.45 -4.94 16.70
N PRO A 227 15.59 -5.69 15.57
CA PRO A 227 16.39 -6.91 15.51
C PRO A 227 17.87 -6.57 15.52
N THR A 228 18.51 -6.74 16.69
CA THR A 228 19.94 -6.51 16.89
C THR A 228 20.79 -7.74 16.63
N GLN A 229 20.16 -8.88 16.45
CA GLN A 229 20.85 -10.13 16.11
C GLN A 229 21.38 -10.05 14.68
N HIS A 230 22.60 -10.55 14.47
CA HIS A 230 23.24 -10.62 13.16
C HIS A 230 23.53 -9.27 12.48
N LEU A 231 23.69 -8.18 13.27
CA LEU A 231 24.27 -6.94 12.77
C LEU A 231 25.69 -7.23 12.28
N LEU A 232 26.00 -6.87 11.02
CA LEU A 232 27.25 -7.24 10.37
C LEU A 232 28.43 -6.43 10.90
N PHE A 233 28.21 -5.15 11.14
CA PHE A 233 29.30 -4.20 11.44
C PHE A 233 29.09 -3.45 12.76
N GLY A 234 28.01 -3.74 13.48
CA GLY A 234 27.70 -3.13 14.77
C GLY A 234 27.73 -1.59 14.70
N ASP A 235 28.52 -0.98 15.57
CA ASP A 235 28.80 0.46 15.61
C ASP A 235 30.00 0.87 14.73
N PHE A 236 30.41 0.02 13.82
CA PHE A 236 31.63 0.15 12.98
C PHE A 236 32.95 0.11 13.77
N SER A 237 32.93 -0.14 15.06
CA SER A 237 34.15 -0.33 15.84
C SER A 237 34.85 -1.63 15.41
N GLY A 238 36.14 -1.53 15.11
CA GLY A 238 36.92 -2.69 14.61
C GLY A 238 36.61 -3.11 13.16
N VAL A 239 35.78 -2.35 12.43
CA VAL A 239 35.58 -2.53 11.00
C VAL A 239 36.68 -1.81 10.24
N SER A 240 37.36 -2.53 9.35
CA SER A 240 38.26 -1.91 8.36
C SER A 240 37.43 -1.35 7.23
N MET A 241 37.48 -0.04 7.02
CA MET A 241 36.82 0.66 5.92
C MET A 241 37.87 1.15 4.93
N ASN A 242 37.81 0.65 3.70
CA ASN A 242 38.62 1.12 2.59
C ASN A 242 37.73 1.81 1.56
N VAL A 243 38.04 3.05 1.25
CA VAL A 243 37.31 3.90 0.30
C VAL A 243 38.20 4.19 -0.90
N ASP A 244 37.69 3.87 -2.09
CA ASP A 244 38.39 4.17 -3.36
C ASP A 244 37.48 5.01 -4.26
N GLY A 245 38.12 5.88 -5.06
CA GLY A 245 37.45 6.87 -5.89
C GLY A 245 37.29 8.23 -5.21
N SER A 246 36.31 9.00 -5.63
CA SER A 246 36.04 10.35 -5.14
C SER A 246 34.91 10.39 -4.08
N VAL A 247 34.48 9.23 -3.59
CA VAL A 247 33.37 9.18 -2.68
C VAL A 247 33.69 9.83 -1.34
N GLN A 248 32.78 10.68 -0.88
CA GLN A 248 32.80 11.23 0.47
C GLN A 248 31.85 10.43 1.34
N ILE A 249 32.44 9.66 2.24
CA ILE A 249 31.69 8.85 3.18
C ILE A 249 32.27 9.01 4.57
N ALA A 250 31.43 9.12 5.55
CA ALA A 250 31.81 9.18 6.95
C ALA A 250 31.00 8.18 7.77
N VAL A 251 31.60 7.67 8.85
CA VAL A 251 30.84 7.03 9.94
C VAL A 251 30.48 8.11 10.91
N GLU A 252 29.22 8.45 11.01
CA GLU A 252 28.72 9.56 11.80
C GLU A 252 27.83 9.05 12.95
N ASP A 253 27.89 9.78 14.06
CA ASP A 253 26.86 9.68 15.10
C ASP A 253 25.62 10.42 14.64
N ASP A 254 24.45 9.84 14.87
CA ASP A 254 23.23 10.36 14.30
C ASP A 254 22.48 11.32 15.25
N ASN A 255 23.20 12.31 15.75
CA ASN A 255 22.63 13.31 16.64
C ASN A 255 21.69 14.24 15.84
N GLY A 256 20.38 13.95 15.87
CA GLY A 256 19.34 14.88 15.43
C GLY A 256 18.65 14.56 14.11
N ILE A 257 19.02 13.50 13.40
CA ILE A 257 18.32 13.05 12.17
C ILE A 257 17.82 11.62 12.40
N GLY A 258 16.58 11.47 12.87
CA GLY A 258 16.05 10.15 13.20
C GLY A 258 16.89 9.41 14.25
N ALA A 259 17.69 10.15 15.02
CA ALA A 259 18.64 9.65 16.03
C ALA A 259 18.01 8.65 16.98
N ASP A 260 16.76 8.83 17.23
CA ASP A 260 15.98 7.99 18.12
C ASP A 260 15.73 6.57 17.59
N ALA A 261 15.97 6.33 16.30
CA ALA A 261 15.80 5.02 15.70
C ALA A 261 17.01 4.08 15.86
N TRP A 262 18.12 4.52 16.48
CA TRP A 262 19.36 3.76 16.49
C TRP A 262 19.63 2.98 17.75
N LEU A 263 20.20 1.81 17.53
CA LEU A 263 20.79 1.03 18.60
C LEU A 263 22.13 1.56 19.04
N ASN A 264 22.99 1.87 18.09
CA ASN A 264 24.39 2.23 18.24
C ASN A 264 24.69 3.66 17.79
N GLN A 265 23.68 4.38 17.32
CA GLN A 265 23.76 5.78 16.92
C GLN A 265 24.83 6.06 15.84
N LYS A 266 25.14 5.08 14.98
CA LYS A 266 26.11 5.23 13.90
C LYS A 266 25.55 4.78 12.56
N ASN A 267 25.95 5.52 11.53
CA ASN A 267 25.53 5.29 10.15
C ASN A 267 26.66 5.62 9.18
N LEU A 268 26.56 5.09 7.95
CA LEU A 268 27.37 5.51 6.82
C LEU A 268 26.67 6.68 6.13
N HIS A 269 27.26 7.84 6.15
CA HIS A 269 26.74 9.03 5.49
C HIS A 269 27.50 9.26 4.18
N PHE A 270 26.76 9.23 3.08
CA PHE A 270 27.24 9.50 1.72
C PHE A 270 26.91 10.93 1.35
N THR A 271 27.93 11.73 1.02
CA THR A 271 27.76 13.15 0.65
C THR A 271 28.60 13.51 -0.57
N GLY A 272 28.25 14.62 -1.23
CA GLY A 272 29.04 15.21 -2.29
C GLY A 272 28.42 15.09 -3.68
N GLN A 273 29.08 15.75 -4.65
CA GLN A 273 28.64 15.76 -6.04
C GLN A 273 29.47 14.78 -6.86
N TYR A 274 28.77 13.93 -7.60
CA TYR A 274 29.37 12.87 -8.40
C TYR A 274 28.97 13.02 -9.86
N ALA A 275 29.97 12.99 -10.74
CA ALA A 275 29.70 12.92 -12.18
C ALA A 275 29.15 11.55 -12.55
N ALA A 276 28.36 11.53 -13.63
CA ALA A 276 27.84 10.30 -14.20
C ALA A 276 28.97 9.28 -14.46
N TRP A 277 28.69 8.02 -14.09
CA TRP A 277 29.59 6.86 -14.27
C TRP A 277 30.89 6.89 -13.45
N ASN A 278 31.03 7.82 -12.51
CA ASN A 278 32.16 7.83 -11.60
C ASN A 278 32.14 6.61 -10.69
N TRP A 279 33.17 5.78 -10.77
CA TRP A 279 33.26 4.53 -10.01
C TRP A 279 33.85 4.79 -8.62
N ASN A 280 33.09 4.47 -7.61
CA ASN A 280 33.50 4.58 -6.22
C ASN A 280 33.19 3.28 -5.48
N THR A 281 34.05 2.86 -4.58
CA THR A 281 33.84 1.65 -3.78
C THR A 281 34.09 1.92 -2.30
N ILE A 282 33.31 1.27 -1.49
CA ILE A 282 33.44 1.22 -0.03
C ILE A 282 33.52 -0.26 0.37
N ASP A 283 34.64 -0.69 0.88
CA ASP A 283 34.85 -2.05 1.41
C ASP A 283 34.76 -2.02 2.94
N LEU A 284 33.75 -2.66 3.48
CA LEU A 284 33.56 -2.84 4.91
C LEU A 284 34.00 -4.27 5.25
N SER A 285 35.08 -4.42 6.00
CA SER A 285 35.68 -5.71 6.30
C SER A 285 35.82 -5.92 7.79
N CYS A 286 35.42 -7.08 8.27
CA CYS A 286 35.60 -7.47 9.67
C CYS A 286 35.63 -8.99 9.81
N ASN A 287 36.03 -9.47 10.97
CA ASN A 287 35.98 -10.88 11.37
C ASN A 287 34.95 -11.13 12.48
N MET A 288 34.06 -10.16 12.72
CA MET A 288 33.09 -10.21 13.80
C MET A 288 31.73 -10.77 13.36
N ILE A 289 31.56 -11.09 12.08
CA ILE A 289 30.31 -11.66 11.59
C ILE A 289 30.14 -13.07 12.15
N ASP A 290 29.22 -13.22 13.08
CA ASP A 290 28.91 -14.49 13.75
C ASP A 290 27.69 -15.14 13.06
N LEU A 291 27.85 -15.45 11.78
CA LEU A 291 26.81 -16.04 10.96
C LEU A 291 27.41 -16.97 9.93
N THR A 292 26.86 -18.18 9.83
CA THR A 292 27.07 -19.08 8.71
C THR A 292 25.83 -19.09 7.84
N VAL A 293 25.98 -18.86 6.55
CA VAL A 293 24.88 -18.91 5.58
C VAL A 293 25.06 -20.16 4.73
N ASP A 294 24.25 -21.17 4.98
CA ASP A 294 24.32 -22.45 4.29
C ASP A 294 23.73 -22.37 2.87
N ASP A 295 22.60 -21.64 2.73
CA ASP A 295 21.96 -21.38 1.44
C ASP A 295 21.59 -19.89 1.35
N THR A 296 22.26 -19.16 0.46
CA THR A 296 22.07 -17.74 0.29
C THR A 296 20.68 -17.37 -0.23
N ASP A 297 19.98 -18.30 -0.87
CA ASP A 297 18.60 -18.09 -1.34
C ASP A 297 17.60 -17.93 -0.19
N ASP A 298 17.89 -18.50 0.97
CA ASP A 298 17.06 -18.42 2.18
C ASP A 298 17.19 -17.08 2.93
N TYR A 299 18.11 -16.20 2.51
CA TYR A 299 18.46 -15.01 3.28
C TYR A 299 18.29 -13.71 2.48
N VAL A 300 18.17 -12.63 3.23
CA VAL A 300 18.15 -11.25 2.73
C VAL A 300 19.19 -10.40 3.46
N LEU A 301 19.76 -9.42 2.75
CA LEU A 301 20.47 -8.30 3.36
C LEU A 301 19.45 -7.22 3.69
N LYS A 302 19.37 -6.82 4.95
CA LYS A 302 18.54 -5.70 5.40
C LYS A 302 19.41 -4.55 5.89
N PHE A 303 18.93 -3.35 5.73
CA PHE A 303 19.52 -2.13 6.28
C PHE A 303 18.46 -1.03 6.35
N GLU A 304 18.68 -0.02 7.16
CA GLU A 304 17.91 1.19 7.16
C GLU A 304 18.55 2.21 6.24
N VAL A 305 17.72 2.94 5.49
CA VAL A 305 18.13 4.05 4.64
C VAL A 305 17.38 5.32 5.03
N LEU A 306 18.07 6.44 4.97
CA LEU A 306 17.50 7.77 5.14
C LEU A 306 18.03 8.71 4.07
N ASN A 307 17.15 9.47 3.44
CA ASN A 307 17.54 10.56 2.55
C ASN A 307 16.60 11.76 2.72
N PRO A 308 17.11 12.99 2.59
CA PRO A 308 16.26 14.18 2.46
C PRO A 308 15.40 14.13 1.19
N THR A 309 14.32 14.90 1.18
CA THR A 309 13.37 14.91 0.06
C THR A 309 14.00 15.34 -1.28
N GLN A 310 15.01 16.22 -1.23
CA GLN A 310 15.70 16.73 -2.42
C GLN A 310 16.67 15.72 -3.06
N PHE A 311 17.06 14.65 -2.35
CA PHE A 311 18.04 13.66 -2.81
C PHE A 311 17.44 12.25 -2.81
N PRO A 312 16.44 11.94 -3.66
CA PRO A 312 15.84 10.61 -3.68
C PRO A 312 16.83 9.56 -4.19
N LEU A 313 16.74 8.36 -3.65
CA LEU A 313 17.45 7.20 -4.17
C LEU A 313 16.64 6.59 -5.32
N THR A 314 17.26 6.45 -6.48
CA THR A 314 16.67 5.86 -7.69
C THR A 314 17.61 4.81 -8.26
N GLU A 315 17.21 4.14 -9.33
CA GLU A 315 18.12 3.29 -10.09
C GLU A 315 19.33 4.06 -10.62
N GLN A 316 19.17 5.38 -10.88
CA GLN A 316 20.23 6.25 -11.35
C GLN A 316 21.29 6.55 -10.27
N THR A 317 21.01 6.29 -9.00
CA THR A 317 22.00 6.37 -7.92
C THR A 317 23.11 5.33 -8.08
N GLY A 318 22.82 4.21 -8.76
CA GLY A 318 23.83 3.21 -9.14
C GLY A 318 24.48 2.50 -7.96
N LEU A 319 23.72 2.22 -6.89
CA LEU A 319 24.22 1.45 -5.75
C LEU A 319 24.23 -0.05 -6.08
N GLN A 320 25.36 -0.70 -5.79
CA GLN A 320 25.54 -2.14 -5.95
C GLN A 320 26.15 -2.73 -4.68
N PHE A 321 25.82 -3.98 -4.39
CA PHE A 321 26.30 -4.70 -3.22
C PHE A 321 26.95 -6.03 -3.63
N CYS A 322 28.07 -6.35 -2.99
CA CYS A 322 28.82 -7.56 -3.28
C CYS A 322 29.52 -8.08 -2.01
N PHE A 323 29.36 -9.37 -1.70
CA PHE A 323 30.12 -10.01 -0.63
C PHE A 323 31.36 -10.72 -1.20
N ASN A 324 32.50 -10.57 -0.52
CA ASN A 324 33.72 -11.31 -0.76
C ASN A 324 34.21 -11.28 -2.22
N TRP A 325 34.01 -10.14 -2.91
CA TRP A 325 34.37 -9.96 -4.33
C TRP A 325 33.73 -11.01 -5.24
N GLY A 326 32.49 -11.41 -4.95
CA GLY A 326 31.62 -12.14 -5.86
C GLY A 326 30.98 -11.24 -6.91
N ASP A 327 29.85 -11.65 -7.44
CA ASP A 327 29.09 -10.81 -8.37
C ASP A 327 28.42 -9.64 -7.64
N SER A 328 28.27 -8.52 -8.33
CA SER A 328 27.61 -7.35 -7.78
C SER A 328 26.11 -7.39 -8.09
N TYR A 329 25.31 -7.17 -7.08
CA TYR A 329 23.87 -6.97 -7.21
C TYR A 329 23.56 -5.47 -7.33
N ALA A 330 23.10 -5.06 -8.51
CA ALA A 330 22.64 -3.69 -8.73
C ALA A 330 21.27 -3.48 -8.07
N TRP A 331 21.21 -2.54 -7.13
CA TRP A 331 19.97 -2.22 -6.46
C TRP A 331 19.15 -1.22 -7.28
N ASN A 332 17.91 -1.61 -7.58
CA ASN A 332 16.91 -0.74 -8.19
C ASN A 332 15.86 -0.38 -7.14
N PRO A 333 16.01 0.77 -6.43
CA PRO A 333 15.08 1.16 -5.40
C PRO A 333 13.65 1.27 -5.91
N ALA A 334 12.72 0.65 -5.19
CA ALA A 334 11.28 0.69 -5.47
C ALA A 334 10.90 0.35 -6.92
N ASN A 335 11.63 -0.57 -7.56
CA ASN A 335 11.35 -1.01 -8.94
C ASN A 335 11.25 0.17 -9.95
N GLY A 336 12.18 1.13 -9.85
CA GLY A 336 12.24 2.30 -10.71
C GLY A 336 11.47 3.53 -10.23
N LEU A 337 10.66 3.40 -9.18
CA LEU A 337 9.93 4.55 -8.61
C LEU A 337 10.80 5.44 -7.71
N GLY A 338 11.94 4.91 -7.25
CA GLY A 338 12.81 5.58 -6.31
C GLY A 338 12.32 5.50 -4.86
N ILE A 339 13.24 5.77 -3.93
CA ILE A 339 12.95 5.88 -2.49
C ILE A 339 13.17 7.33 -2.07
N ASN A 340 12.13 7.93 -1.54
CA ASN A 340 12.22 9.22 -0.87
C ASN A 340 11.71 9.05 0.56
N THR A 341 12.63 8.94 1.49
CA THR A 341 12.29 8.69 2.89
C THR A 341 11.82 9.95 3.61
N ARG A 342 11.99 11.12 2.99
CA ARG A 342 11.63 12.44 3.57
C ARG A 342 12.24 12.67 4.94
N GLY A 343 13.50 12.25 5.11
CA GLY A 343 14.21 12.37 6.37
C GLY A 343 13.74 11.40 7.46
N GLN A 344 12.98 10.37 7.10
CA GLN A 344 12.61 9.29 8.01
C GLN A 344 13.36 8.02 7.62
N TRP A 345 13.66 7.18 8.59
CA TRP A 345 14.31 5.92 8.32
C TRP A 345 13.33 4.89 7.74
N GLN A 346 13.82 4.13 6.76
CA GLN A 346 13.07 3.03 6.17
C GLN A 346 13.93 1.78 6.07
N THR A 347 13.37 0.63 6.38
CA THR A 347 14.03 -0.66 6.20
C THR A 347 13.98 -1.08 4.74
N VAL A 348 15.14 -1.43 4.20
CA VAL A 348 15.31 -2.04 2.88
C VAL A 348 15.67 -3.51 3.05
N SER A 349 15.09 -4.37 2.22
CA SER A 349 15.37 -5.81 2.17
C SER A 349 15.77 -6.21 0.75
N LEU A 350 16.96 -6.76 0.59
CA LEU A 350 17.51 -7.18 -0.70
C LEU A 350 17.81 -8.69 -0.69
N PRO A 351 17.62 -9.41 -1.81
CA PRO A 351 17.97 -10.82 -1.89
C PRO A 351 19.48 -11.00 -1.69
N LEU A 352 19.89 -11.95 -0.85
CA LEU A 352 21.30 -12.16 -0.56
C LEU A 352 22.04 -12.92 -1.67
N ALA A 353 21.39 -13.91 -2.27
CA ALA A 353 22.03 -14.82 -3.24
C ALA A 353 22.77 -14.11 -4.39
N PRO A 354 22.18 -13.08 -5.06
CA PRO A 354 22.87 -12.47 -6.20
C PRO A 354 24.08 -11.61 -5.81
N MET A 355 24.25 -11.26 -4.52
CA MET A 355 25.40 -10.47 -4.04
C MET A 355 26.41 -11.30 -3.23
N ALA A 356 26.08 -12.52 -2.88
CA ALA A 356 26.90 -13.41 -2.08
C ALA A 356 27.27 -14.70 -2.84
N THR A 357 27.59 -14.59 -4.12
CA THR A 357 27.90 -15.74 -5.02
C THR A 357 29.13 -16.55 -4.60
N LYS A 358 30.00 -15.98 -3.78
CA LYS A 358 31.13 -16.69 -3.14
C LYS A 358 30.83 -17.17 -1.72
N GLY A 359 29.58 -17.04 -1.30
CA GLY A 359 29.14 -17.41 0.04
C GLY A 359 29.59 -16.42 1.12
N ILE A 360 29.12 -16.69 2.33
CA ILE A 360 29.55 -16.03 3.56
C ILE A 360 30.16 -17.13 4.41
N SER A 361 31.45 -17.00 4.69
CA SER A 361 32.21 -18.06 5.35
C SER A 361 31.87 -18.17 6.85
N GLU A 362 32.55 -19.15 7.47
CA GLU A 362 32.39 -19.45 8.88
C GLU A 362 32.61 -18.25 9.80
N PRO A 363 31.95 -18.23 10.97
CA PRO A 363 32.14 -17.20 11.98
C PRO A 363 33.60 -16.98 12.33
N GLY A 364 33.97 -15.72 12.59
CA GLY A 364 35.33 -15.31 12.96
C GLY A 364 36.32 -15.16 11.82
N LYS A 365 35.93 -15.47 10.57
CA LYS A 365 36.77 -15.20 9.38
C LYS A 365 36.47 -13.80 8.82
N TRP A 366 37.48 -13.23 8.17
CA TRP A 366 37.32 -11.95 7.48
C TRP A 366 36.30 -12.05 6.36
N GLN A 367 35.31 -11.19 6.41
CA GLN A 367 34.27 -11.00 5.40
C GLN A 367 34.28 -9.56 4.96
N THR A 368 34.03 -9.33 3.69
CA THR A 368 33.96 -7.98 3.13
C THR A 368 32.61 -7.79 2.44
N LEU A 369 31.86 -6.76 2.85
CA LEU A 369 30.79 -6.20 2.06
C LEU A 369 31.35 -5.02 1.28
N ARG A 370 31.34 -5.12 -0.04
CA ARG A 370 31.63 -4.02 -0.94
C ARG A 370 30.34 -3.33 -1.33
N ILE A 371 30.28 -2.02 -1.14
CA ILE A 371 29.26 -1.15 -1.70
C ILE A 371 29.91 -0.39 -2.87
N VAL A 372 29.35 -0.56 -4.06
CA VAL A 372 29.72 0.24 -5.23
C VAL A 372 28.73 1.37 -5.35
N PHE A 373 29.23 2.58 -5.53
CA PHE A 373 28.45 3.77 -5.79
C PHE A 373 28.88 4.36 -7.14
N GLN A 374 28.08 4.10 -8.18
CA GLN A 374 28.34 4.52 -9.55
C GLN A 374 27.10 5.17 -10.14
N PRO A 375 26.87 6.46 -9.89
CA PRO A 375 25.70 7.16 -10.45
C PRO A 375 25.65 7.08 -11.96
N HIS A 376 24.47 6.84 -12.53
CA HIS A 376 24.27 6.79 -13.97
C HIS A 376 24.04 8.17 -14.59
N ALA A 377 23.78 9.17 -13.76
CA ALA A 377 23.69 10.60 -14.10
C ALA A 377 24.44 11.39 -13.04
N ASP A 378 24.71 12.67 -13.28
CA ASP A 378 25.26 13.55 -12.24
C ASP A 378 24.33 13.51 -11.02
N TYR A 379 24.91 13.25 -9.85
CA TYR A 379 24.17 12.99 -8.62
C TYR A 379 24.75 13.78 -7.45
N ASP A 380 23.87 14.46 -6.74
CA ASP A 380 24.20 15.17 -5.50
C ASP A 380 23.77 14.26 -4.33
N ALA A 381 24.75 13.62 -3.71
CA ALA A 381 24.50 12.62 -2.68
C ALA A 381 24.30 13.28 -1.32
N ASP A 382 23.23 12.89 -0.65
CA ASP A 382 22.99 13.09 0.77
C ASP A 382 22.07 11.99 1.27
N PHE A 383 22.64 10.83 1.58
CA PHE A 383 21.85 9.72 2.12
C PHE A 383 22.65 8.92 3.14
N ARG A 384 21.96 8.17 3.97
CA ARG A 384 22.55 7.38 5.04
C ARG A 384 22.12 5.92 4.95
N ILE A 385 23.03 5.03 5.34
CA ILE A 385 22.80 3.59 5.47
C ILE A 385 23.23 3.15 6.86
N ALA A 386 22.42 2.32 7.52
CA ALA A 386 22.73 1.81 8.85
C ALA A 386 22.15 0.43 9.12
N ASN A 387 22.52 -0.16 10.26
CA ASN A 387 21.99 -1.44 10.76
C ASN A 387 22.02 -2.57 9.71
N LEU A 388 23.10 -2.66 8.96
CA LEU A 388 23.32 -3.73 7.97
C LEU A 388 23.28 -5.09 8.67
N ARG A 389 22.40 -5.99 8.21
CA ARG A 389 22.20 -7.32 8.79
C ARG A 389 21.79 -8.35 7.76
N ILE A 390 22.13 -9.60 8.01
CA ILE A 390 21.66 -10.74 7.22
C ILE A 390 20.59 -11.47 8.01
N VAL A 391 19.42 -11.64 7.41
CA VAL A 391 18.25 -12.22 8.07
C VAL A 391 17.70 -13.35 7.22
N LYS A 392 17.30 -14.44 7.85
CA LYS A 392 16.56 -15.51 7.17
C LYS A 392 15.17 -15.01 6.78
N LYS A 393 14.71 -15.40 5.58
CA LYS A 393 13.38 -15.03 5.06
C LYS A 393 12.24 -15.59 5.90
#